data_305979539487a740ab4e52356f8d49e8
#
_entry.id   305979539487a740ab4e52356f8d49e8
#
_cell.length_a   1.000
_cell.length_b   1.000
_cell.length_c   1.000
_cell.angle_alpha   90.00
_cell.angle_beta   90.00
_cell.angle_gamma   90.00
#
_symmetry.space_group_name_H-M   'P 1'
#
loop_
_entity.id
_entity.type
_entity.pdbx_description
1 polymer ?
#
loop_
_entity_poly.entity_id
_entity_poly.type
_entity_poly.pdbx_seq_one_letter_code
_entity_poly.pdbx_strand_id
1 'polypeptide(L)'
;MCPVLQPYPSHAAWYKFVPLAASFRTQGQPGASLDRRTFLGTLTGGVLAAPLAAEAQQTGKVYRVGFLSNGWSTTSPQVVAAFRQGLRELAWVEGQNIVIEYRWAEGRSDRLPDLAAELVRLRVDVLVASAAAATRAAKEATTTIPIVSVAVQDPVALGSVQSLARPGGNITGPTLTGGLAIGGKQLELLKEIVPGVSRVAVLLNPANPMLLQQLRDTEIAARSLNVQLQRVEARSPDEFDRAFSRITRGRAEALLVSADPMFAAQGTRLANLAARNRLPAMYGLRRHVEAGGLIAYGANELDVWRRAATYVDKILKGAQPADLPMEQPTKFELIINLKTAKALGLTIPPSLLARADQVIDP
;
A
#
# COMPACT_ATOMS: atom_id res chain seq x y z
N MET A 1 22.32 -12.09 -35.32
CA MET A 1 21.09 -11.48 -35.88
C MET A 1 20.04 -11.44 -34.75
N CYS A 2 19.92 -10.31 -34.07
CA CYS A 2 18.87 -10.07 -33.09
C CYS A 2 17.67 -9.40 -33.76
N PRO A 3 16.44 -9.77 -33.46
CA PRO A 3 15.28 -9.01 -33.92
C PRO A 3 15.08 -7.77 -33.05
N VAL A 4 14.96 -6.64 -33.71
CA VAL A 4 14.67 -5.31 -33.19
C VAL A 4 13.22 -5.29 -32.68
N LEU A 5 13.03 -4.95 -31.39
CA LEU A 5 11.71 -4.67 -30.79
C LEU A 5 11.22 -3.29 -31.27
N GLN A 6 10.08 -3.28 -31.93
CA GLN A 6 9.37 -2.05 -32.30
C GLN A 6 8.70 -1.40 -31.08
N PRO A 7 8.62 -0.07 -31.00
CA PRO A 7 7.96 0.64 -29.93
C PRO A 7 6.42 0.59 -30.08
N TYR A 8 5.72 0.44 -28.95
CA TYR A 8 4.26 0.52 -28.83
C TYR A 8 3.75 1.90 -29.20
N PRO A 9 2.59 2.00 -29.91
CA PRO A 9 2.00 3.29 -30.28
C PRO A 9 1.33 3.96 -29.08
N SER A 10 1.54 5.28 -29.01
CA SER A 10 0.93 6.20 -28.06
C SER A 10 -0.61 6.21 -28.16
N HIS A 11 -1.27 6.13 -27.02
CA HIS A 11 -2.72 6.29 -26.89
C HIS A 11 -3.16 7.76 -27.11
N ALA A 12 -3.44 8.09 -28.37
CA ALA A 12 -4.15 9.31 -28.73
C ALA A 12 -5.01 9.06 -29.96
N ALA A 13 -6.14 8.38 -29.82
CA ALA A 13 -7.24 8.39 -30.82
C ALA A 13 -8.42 7.50 -30.36
N TRP A 14 -9.32 8.02 -29.55
CA TRP A 14 -10.70 7.55 -29.45
C TRP A 14 -11.59 8.67 -28.90
N TYR A 15 -11.84 9.71 -29.71
CA TYR A 15 -13.03 10.56 -29.58
C TYR A 15 -13.39 11.09 -30.95
N LYS A 16 -14.18 10.33 -31.69
CA LYS A 16 -15.03 10.88 -32.74
C LYS A 16 -16.45 10.42 -32.45
N PHE A 17 -17.19 11.21 -31.74
CA PHE A 17 -18.64 11.13 -31.70
C PHE A 17 -19.18 11.87 -32.91
N VAL A 18 -19.91 11.15 -33.75
CA VAL A 18 -20.74 11.70 -34.86
C VAL A 18 -22.11 11.99 -34.28
N PRO A 19 -22.63 13.20 -34.36
CA PRO A 19 -24.03 13.46 -34.03
C PRO A 19 -24.93 13.06 -35.20
N LEU A 20 -25.79 12.05 -35.03
CA LEU A 20 -26.92 11.80 -35.94
C LEU A 20 -27.99 12.83 -35.66
N ALA A 21 -28.07 13.85 -36.50
CA ALA A 21 -29.23 14.74 -36.61
C ALA A 21 -30.33 14.02 -37.38
N ALA A 22 -31.33 13.52 -36.68
CA ALA A 22 -32.57 13.06 -37.30
C ALA A 22 -33.44 14.27 -37.61
N SER A 23 -33.50 14.66 -38.88
CA SER A 23 -34.44 15.64 -39.43
C SER A 23 -35.83 15.03 -39.51
N PHE A 24 -36.72 15.39 -38.64
CA PHE A 24 -38.15 15.14 -38.80
C PHE A 24 -38.74 16.19 -39.74
N ARG A 25 -39.11 15.77 -40.94
CA ARG A 25 -39.96 16.52 -41.86
C ARG A 25 -41.42 16.38 -41.41
N THR A 26 -41.99 17.45 -40.91
CA THR A 26 -43.44 17.55 -40.72
C THR A 26 -44.13 17.84 -42.05
N GLN A 27 -44.88 16.86 -42.55
CA GLN A 27 -45.88 17.11 -43.63
C GLN A 27 -47.13 17.73 -42.95
N GLY A 28 -47.49 18.94 -43.37
CA GLY A 28 -48.68 19.61 -42.97
C GLY A 28 -49.95 18.98 -43.56
N GLN A 29 -50.92 18.76 -42.73
CA GLN A 29 -52.35 18.67 -43.15
C GLN A 29 -53.12 19.79 -42.49
N PRO A 30 -54.02 20.48 -43.23
CA PRO A 30 -54.82 21.57 -42.66
C PRO A 30 -56.14 21.04 -42.10
N GLY A 31 -56.57 21.60 -40.97
CA GLY A 31 -57.93 21.66 -40.55
C GLY A 31 -58.42 20.67 -39.50
N ALA A 32 -58.12 20.94 -38.24
CA ALA A 32 -58.97 20.49 -37.13
C ALA A 32 -59.04 21.62 -36.11
N SER A 33 -60.22 22.17 -35.92
CA SER A 33 -60.59 23.15 -34.88
C SER A 33 -60.47 22.48 -33.53
N LEU A 34 -59.53 22.95 -32.67
CA LEU A 34 -59.39 22.50 -31.28
C LEU A 34 -60.50 23.10 -30.44
N ASP A 35 -61.40 22.25 -29.96
CA ASP A 35 -62.46 22.60 -29.01
C ASP A 35 -61.85 22.95 -27.63
N ARG A 36 -62.43 24.01 -27.01
CA ARG A 36 -61.96 24.54 -25.71
C ARG A 36 -61.94 23.52 -24.56
N ARG A 37 -62.62 22.39 -24.69
CA ARG A 37 -62.63 21.31 -23.68
C ARG A 37 -61.40 20.40 -23.75
N THR A 38 -60.75 20.29 -24.90
CA THR A 38 -59.54 19.45 -25.06
C THR A 38 -58.28 20.16 -24.58
N PHE A 39 -58.30 21.50 -24.50
CA PHE A 39 -57.15 22.30 -24.03
C PHE A 39 -56.94 22.25 -22.52
N LEU A 40 -58.02 22.04 -21.74
CA LEU A 40 -57.95 21.96 -20.26
C LEU A 40 -57.56 20.57 -19.76
N GLY A 41 -57.69 19.52 -20.58
CA GLY A 41 -57.31 18.15 -20.20
C GLY A 41 -55.79 17.85 -20.37
N THR A 42 -55.12 18.57 -21.26
CA THR A 42 -53.68 18.36 -21.55
C THR A 42 -52.72 19.13 -20.62
N LEU A 43 -53.22 20.14 -19.90
CA LEU A 43 -52.43 20.91 -18.93
C LEU A 43 -52.31 20.24 -17.53
N THR A 44 -53.25 19.35 -17.18
CA THR A 44 -53.20 18.64 -15.90
C THR A 44 -52.36 17.39 -15.89
N GLY A 45 -51.98 16.81 -17.04
CA GLY A 45 -51.11 15.65 -17.15
C GLY A 45 -49.60 15.97 -17.19
N GLY A 46 -49.23 17.22 -17.53
CA GLY A 46 -47.84 17.63 -17.70
C GLY A 46 -47.12 18.09 -16.41
N VAL A 47 -47.87 18.44 -15.37
CA VAL A 47 -47.29 19.01 -14.15
C VAL A 47 -46.90 17.94 -13.11
N LEU A 48 -47.41 16.71 -13.24
CA LEU A 48 -47.08 15.62 -12.32
C LEU A 48 -45.86 14.75 -12.75
N ALA A 49 -45.37 14.91 -13.99
CA ALA A 49 -44.21 14.19 -14.47
C ALA A 49 -42.87 14.96 -14.32
N ALA A 50 -42.91 16.24 -13.94
CA ALA A 50 -41.71 17.08 -13.84
C ALA A 50 -40.78 16.82 -12.64
N PRO A 51 -41.22 16.30 -11.46
CA PRO A 51 -40.31 16.08 -10.36
C PRO A 51 -39.48 14.78 -10.49
N LEU A 52 -39.86 13.79 -11.32
CA LEU A 52 -39.14 12.54 -11.46
C LEU A 52 -37.90 12.61 -12.41
N ALA A 53 -37.85 13.61 -13.27
CA ALA A 53 -36.70 13.81 -14.17
C ALA A 53 -35.60 14.67 -13.53
N ALA A 54 -35.87 15.41 -12.46
CA ALA A 54 -34.91 16.27 -11.77
C ALA A 54 -34.05 15.49 -10.75
N GLU A 55 -34.46 14.33 -10.27
CA GLU A 55 -33.68 13.48 -9.39
C GLU A 55 -32.63 12.63 -10.14
N ALA A 56 -32.74 12.49 -11.46
CA ALA A 56 -31.79 11.70 -12.28
C ALA A 56 -30.52 12.46 -12.69
N GLN A 57 -30.33 13.70 -12.30
CA GLN A 57 -29.17 14.53 -12.66
C GLN A 57 -28.46 15.18 -11.44
N GLN A 58 -28.46 14.54 -10.31
CA GLN A 58 -27.36 14.76 -9.40
C GLN A 58 -26.16 13.99 -9.97
N THR A 59 -25.41 14.63 -10.86
CA THR A 59 -24.04 14.23 -11.14
C THR A 59 -23.30 14.32 -9.80
N GLY A 60 -23.21 13.18 -9.09
CA GLY A 60 -22.57 13.11 -7.80
C GLY A 60 -21.17 13.71 -7.92
N LYS A 61 -20.74 14.49 -6.92
CA LYS A 61 -19.39 15.05 -6.87
C LYS A 61 -18.39 13.92 -7.12
N VAL A 62 -17.56 14.06 -8.15
CA VAL A 62 -16.42 13.16 -8.38
C VAL A 62 -15.28 13.63 -7.49
N TYR A 63 -14.92 12.80 -6.51
CA TYR A 63 -13.83 13.10 -5.59
C TYR A 63 -12.48 12.76 -6.20
N ARG A 64 -11.45 13.51 -5.81
CA ARG A 64 -10.09 13.30 -6.28
C ARG A 64 -9.20 12.86 -5.12
N VAL A 65 -8.58 11.68 -5.24
CA VAL A 65 -7.63 11.12 -4.28
C VAL A 65 -6.23 11.18 -4.87
N GLY A 66 -5.30 11.81 -4.17
CA GLY A 66 -3.88 11.77 -4.51
C GLY A 66 -3.24 10.53 -3.89
N PHE A 67 -2.47 9.78 -4.65
CA PHE A 67 -1.69 8.64 -4.17
C PHE A 67 -0.20 8.95 -4.34
N LEU A 68 0.52 9.15 -3.23
CA LEU A 68 1.94 9.47 -3.19
C LEU A 68 2.75 8.30 -2.63
N SER A 69 3.72 7.81 -3.39
CA SER A 69 4.57 6.69 -2.96
C SER A 69 6.03 6.88 -3.37
N ASN A 70 6.94 6.43 -2.49
CA ASN A 70 8.37 6.33 -2.82
C ASN A 70 8.69 5.08 -3.67
N GLY A 71 7.75 4.14 -3.81
CA GLY A 71 7.92 2.91 -4.60
C GLY A 71 7.85 3.14 -6.10
N TRP A 72 7.82 2.02 -6.83
CA TRP A 72 7.62 1.98 -8.28
C TRP A 72 6.19 1.53 -8.60
N SER A 73 5.62 2.06 -9.65
CA SER A 73 4.31 1.63 -10.15
C SER A 73 4.28 0.13 -10.51
N THR A 74 5.41 -0.39 -10.98
CA THR A 74 5.55 -1.78 -11.43
C THR A 74 5.74 -2.79 -10.29
N THR A 75 6.25 -2.38 -9.13
CA THR A 75 6.57 -3.29 -8.01
C THR A 75 5.49 -3.32 -6.92
N SER A 76 4.44 -2.52 -7.06
CA SER A 76 3.39 -2.40 -6.04
C SER A 76 1.96 -2.64 -6.57
N PRO A 77 1.74 -3.48 -7.62
CA PRO A 77 0.39 -3.65 -8.18
C PRO A 77 -0.59 -4.28 -7.19
N GLN A 78 -0.11 -5.16 -6.30
CA GLN A 78 -0.95 -5.84 -5.32
C GLN A 78 -1.49 -4.88 -4.25
N VAL A 79 -0.67 -3.94 -3.74
CA VAL A 79 -1.11 -2.97 -2.74
C VAL A 79 -2.09 -1.96 -3.33
N VAL A 80 -1.84 -1.52 -4.57
CA VAL A 80 -2.79 -0.66 -5.30
C VAL A 80 -4.11 -1.40 -5.54
N ALA A 81 -4.04 -2.67 -5.95
CA ALA A 81 -5.23 -3.50 -6.15
C ALA A 81 -6.03 -3.68 -4.85
N ALA A 82 -5.36 -3.93 -3.71
CA ALA A 82 -6.00 -4.05 -2.40
C ALA A 82 -6.69 -2.73 -1.96
N PHE A 83 -6.02 -1.59 -2.16
CA PHE A 83 -6.60 -0.28 -1.89
C PHE A 83 -7.82 0.00 -2.77
N ARG A 84 -7.72 -0.22 -4.09
CA ARG A 84 -8.84 -0.05 -5.03
C ARG A 84 -9.98 -1.02 -4.72
N GLN A 85 -9.69 -2.24 -4.27
CA GLN A 85 -10.70 -3.19 -3.83
C GLN A 85 -11.43 -2.66 -2.60
N GLY A 86 -10.70 -2.18 -1.57
CA GLY A 86 -11.31 -1.57 -0.39
C GLY A 86 -12.19 -0.37 -0.72
N LEU A 87 -11.80 0.46 -1.69
CA LEU A 87 -12.64 1.56 -2.19
C LEU A 87 -13.91 1.04 -2.85
N ARG A 88 -13.82 0.02 -3.72
CA ARG A 88 -15.01 -0.57 -4.38
C ARG A 88 -15.98 -1.20 -3.39
N GLU A 89 -15.49 -1.86 -2.35
CA GLU A 89 -16.31 -2.44 -1.27
C GLU A 89 -17.11 -1.36 -0.50
N LEU A 90 -16.65 -0.09 -0.55
CA LEU A 90 -17.29 1.09 0.03
C LEU A 90 -18.06 1.93 -1.01
N ALA A 91 -18.32 1.36 -2.19
CA ALA A 91 -19.01 1.99 -3.31
C ALA A 91 -18.25 3.16 -3.98
N TRP A 92 -16.93 3.27 -3.77
CA TRP A 92 -16.07 4.19 -4.51
C TRP A 92 -15.51 3.50 -5.76
N VAL A 93 -15.96 3.93 -6.93
CA VAL A 93 -15.56 3.33 -8.22
C VAL A 93 -14.77 4.34 -9.03
N GLU A 94 -13.50 4.01 -9.31
CA GLU A 94 -12.61 4.86 -10.10
C GLU A 94 -13.16 5.05 -11.52
N GLY A 95 -13.19 6.32 -11.96
CA GLY A 95 -13.80 6.73 -13.22
C GLY A 95 -15.30 7.01 -13.16
N GLN A 96 -15.99 6.76 -12.02
CA GLN A 96 -17.40 7.08 -11.82
C GLN A 96 -17.58 8.21 -10.78
N ASN A 97 -17.24 7.94 -9.51
CA ASN A 97 -17.42 8.87 -8.40
C ASN A 97 -16.11 9.23 -7.69
N ILE A 98 -15.00 8.60 -8.09
CA ILE A 98 -13.65 8.87 -7.59
C ILE A 98 -12.63 8.83 -8.73
N VAL A 99 -11.60 9.70 -8.67
CA VAL A 99 -10.41 9.69 -9.53
C VAL A 99 -9.19 9.57 -8.63
N ILE A 100 -8.24 8.70 -8.99
CA ILE A 100 -7.00 8.52 -8.25
C ILE A 100 -5.83 9.05 -9.07
N GLU A 101 -5.16 10.05 -8.54
CA GLU A 101 -3.97 10.69 -9.12
C GLU A 101 -2.72 10.07 -8.53
N TYR A 102 -2.07 9.19 -9.27
CA TYR A 102 -0.87 8.48 -8.81
C TYR A 102 0.40 9.29 -9.04
N ARG A 103 1.28 9.36 -8.01
CA ARG A 103 2.63 9.92 -8.08
C ARG A 103 3.63 8.96 -7.44
N TRP A 104 4.60 8.53 -8.24
CA TRP A 104 5.62 7.56 -7.88
C TRP A 104 7.00 8.23 -7.92
N ALA A 105 7.72 8.20 -6.82
CA ALA A 105 9.09 8.73 -6.77
C ALA A 105 10.15 7.73 -7.28
N GLU A 106 9.77 6.47 -7.53
CA GLU A 106 10.63 5.43 -8.12
C GLU A 106 11.94 5.22 -7.33
N GLY A 107 11.84 5.17 -6.01
CA GLY A 107 12.96 5.03 -5.08
C GLY A 107 13.74 6.33 -4.82
N ARG A 108 13.42 7.41 -5.52
CA ARG A 108 14.06 8.72 -5.38
C ARG A 108 13.29 9.59 -4.39
N SER A 109 13.62 9.47 -3.12
CA SER A 109 12.92 10.22 -2.05
C SER A 109 13.07 11.74 -2.19
N ASP A 110 14.10 12.22 -2.90
CA ASP A 110 14.31 13.63 -3.24
C ASP A 110 13.20 14.21 -4.14
N ARG A 111 12.47 13.39 -4.89
CA ARG A 111 11.33 13.79 -5.74
C ARG A 111 10.02 13.96 -4.97
N LEU A 112 9.90 13.40 -3.78
CA LEU A 112 8.64 13.38 -3.05
C LEU A 112 8.06 14.77 -2.74
N PRO A 113 8.85 15.80 -2.38
CA PRO A 113 8.32 17.14 -2.15
C PRO A 113 7.64 17.74 -3.39
N ASP A 114 8.25 17.62 -4.56
CA ASP A 114 7.68 18.14 -5.82
C ASP A 114 6.41 17.40 -6.20
N LEU A 115 6.41 16.07 -6.07
CA LEU A 115 5.25 15.22 -6.36
C LEU A 115 4.08 15.48 -5.39
N ALA A 116 4.37 15.74 -4.11
CA ALA A 116 3.36 16.16 -3.14
C ALA A 116 2.76 17.52 -3.51
N ALA A 117 3.62 18.50 -3.87
CA ALA A 117 3.17 19.81 -4.31
C ALA A 117 2.31 19.75 -5.60
N GLU A 118 2.61 18.83 -6.53
CA GLU A 118 1.75 18.59 -7.69
C GLU A 118 0.34 18.13 -7.27
N LEU A 119 0.23 17.16 -6.36
CA LEU A 119 -1.06 16.68 -5.86
C LEU A 119 -1.85 17.78 -5.15
N VAL A 120 -1.17 18.64 -4.39
CA VAL A 120 -1.79 19.83 -3.76
C VAL A 120 -2.33 20.80 -4.81
N ARG A 121 -1.57 21.08 -5.88
CA ARG A 121 -2.02 21.93 -7.01
C ARG A 121 -3.23 21.34 -7.74
N LEU A 122 -3.34 20.03 -7.82
CA LEU A 122 -4.52 19.33 -8.37
C LEU A 122 -5.75 19.41 -7.45
N ARG A 123 -5.62 20.02 -6.26
CA ARG A 123 -6.69 20.17 -5.26
C ARG A 123 -7.37 18.84 -4.96
N VAL A 124 -6.58 17.82 -4.64
CA VAL A 124 -7.12 16.52 -4.24
C VAL A 124 -7.93 16.67 -2.94
N ASP A 125 -9.03 15.91 -2.81
CA ASP A 125 -9.87 15.93 -1.60
C ASP A 125 -9.20 15.18 -0.44
N VAL A 126 -8.37 14.17 -0.74
CA VAL A 126 -7.59 13.37 0.22
C VAL A 126 -6.25 12.99 -0.40
N LEU A 127 -5.18 13.03 0.40
CA LEU A 127 -3.85 12.52 0.06
C LEU A 127 -3.62 11.17 0.75
N VAL A 128 -3.32 10.12 -0.01
CA VAL A 128 -2.87 8.82 0.53
C VAL A 128 -1.36 8.75 0.36
N ALA A 129 -0.64 8.69 1.47
CA ALA A 129 0.83 8.73 1.51
C ALA A 129 1.40 7.41 2.01
N SER A 130 2.20 6.74 1.18
CA SER A 130 2.81 5.43 1.45
C SER A 130 4.14 5.57 2.19
N ALA A 131 4.21 5.02 3.39
CA ALA A 131 5.38 5.00 4.27
C ALA A 131 5.84 6.40 4.75
N ALA A 132 6.85 6.44 5.62
CA ALA A 132 7.27 7.62 6.36
C ALA A 132 7.74 8.78 5.46
N ALA A 133 8.50 8.49 4.40
CA ALA A 133 9.05 9.54 3.52
C ALA A 133 7.95 10.29 2.76
N ALA A 134 6.99 9.56 2.18
CA ALA A 134 5.85 10.16 1.48
C ALA A 134 4.92 10.90 2.45
N THR A 135 4.68 10.35 3.64
CA THR A 135 3.88 11.02 4.69
C THR A 135 4.50 12.35 5.11
N ARG A 136 5.83 12.38 5.30
CA ARG A 136 6.53 13.62 5.62
C ARG A 136 6.42 14.65 4.51
N ALA A 137 6.67 14.26 3.25
CA ALA A 137 6.55 15.16 2.11
C ALA A 137 5.12 15.71 1.96
N ALA A 138 4.09 14.87 2.15
CA ALA A 138 2.70 15.29 2.15
C ALA A 138 2.40 16.29 3.28
N LYS A 139 2.89 16.02 4.51
CA LYS A 139 2.74 16.92 5.67
C LYS A 139 3.37 18.30 5.43
N GLU A 140 4.55 18.33 4.81
CA GLU A 140 5.26 19.58 4.47
C GLU A 140 4.54 20.35 3.36
N ALA A 141 3.89 19.65 2.42
CA ALA A 141 3.19 20.27 1.28
C ALA A 141 1.83 20.86 1.64
N THR A 142 1.15 20.36 2.67
CA THR A 142 -0.19 20.85 3.06
C THR A 142 -0.50 20.63 4.54
N THR A 143 -1.19 21.61 5.12
CA THR A 143 -1.76 21.54 6.48
C THR A 143 -3.27 21.40 6.49
N THR A 144 -3.93 21.49 5.32
CA THR A 144 -5.38 21.54 5.18
C THR A 144 -5.97 20.32 4.48
N ILE A 145 -5.28 19.78 3.45
CA ILE A 145 -5.76 18.56 2.78
C ILE A 145 -5.56 17.37 3.74
N PRO A 146 -6.62 16.57 3.99
CA PRO A 146 -6.52 15.34 4.75
C PRO A 146 -5.47 14.39 4.19
N ILE A 147 -4.66 13.78 5.06
CA ILE A 147 -3.62 12.82 4.68
C ILE A 147 -3.92 11.48 5.34
N VAL A 148 -4.15 10.46 4.54
CA VAL A 148 -4.19 9.07 4.98
C VAL A 148 -2.79 8.48 4.84
N SER A 149 -2.09 8.43 5.96
CA SER A 149 -0.75 7.84 6.08
C SER A 149 -0.86 6.32 6.17
N VAL A 150 -0.26 5.61 5.23
CA VAL A 150 -0.34 4.14 5.15
C VAL A 150 1.04 3.54 5.36
N ALA A 151 1.10 2.46 6.14
CA ALA A 151 2.32 1.68 6.35
C ALA A 151 3.47 2.46 7.03
N VAL A 152 3.16 3.47 7.82
CA VAL A 152 4.13 4.10 8.72
C VAL A 152 4.26 3.23 9.96
N GLN A 153 5.50 3.00 10.41
CA GLN A 153 5.76 2.13 11.56
C GLN A 153 5.43 2.81 12.89
N ASP A 154 5.95 4.01 13.14
CA ASP A 154 5.66 4.79 14.33
C ASP A 154 5.43 6.26 13.96
N PRO A 155 4.18 6.65 13.72
CA PRO A 155 3.86 8.02 13.32
C PRO A 155 4.03 9.04 14.46
N VAL A 156 4.02 8.60 15.72
CA VAL A 156 4.24 9.48 16.89
C VAL A 156 5.73 9.82 17.01
N ALA A 157 6.61 8.82 16.97
CA ALA A 157 8.05 9.05 17.03
C ALA A 157 8.59 9.86 15.85
N LEU A 158 7.92 9.76 14.68
CA LEU A 158 8.23 10.58 13.50
C LEU A 158 7.66 12.01 13.59
N GLY A 159 6.94 12.35 14.67
CA GLY A 159 6.28 13.64 14.81
C GLY A 159 5.18 13.90 13.79
N SER A 160 4.65 12.85 13.15
CA SER A 160 3.58 12.97 12.16
C SER A 160 2.24 13.26 12.83
N VAL A 161 2.01 12.69 14.00
CA VAL A 161 0.79 12.84 14.82
C VAL A 161 1.14 13.00 16.31
N GLN A 162 0.21 13.52 17.10
CA GLN A 162 0.39 13.68 18.54
C GLN A 162 0.31 12.35 19.30
N SER A 163 -0.67 11.52 18.96
CA SER A 163 -0.85 10.15 19.47
C SER A 163 -1.63 9.31 18.47
N LEU A 164 -1.61 7.98 18.63
CA LEU A 164 -2.41 7.09 17.78
C LEU A 164 -3.91 7.27 18.04
N ALA A 165 -4.31 7.46 19.29
CA ALA A 165 -5.72 7.61 19.65
C ALA A 165 -6.32 8.96 19.21
N ARG A 166 -5.49 10.02 19.21
CA ARG A 166 -5.88 11.38 18.79
C ARG A 166 -4.75 11.99 17.97
N PRO A 167 -4.78 11.82 16.63
CA PRO A 167 -3.73 12.33 15.75
C PRO A 167 -3.54 13.85 15.84
N GLY A 168 -4.62 14.62 16.01
CA GLY A 168 -4.57 16.05 16.35
C GLY A 168 -4.22 17.00 15.22
N GLY A 169 -4.19 16.53 13.98
CA GLY A 169 -3.87 17.33 12.79
C GLY A 169 -4.60 16.82 11.56
N ASN A 170 -4.03 17.06 10.37
CA ASN A 170 -4.59 16.60 9.11
C ASN A 170 -4.14 15.18 8.70
N ILE A 171 -3.43 14.45 9.56
CA ILE A 171 -2.88 13.11 9.28
C ILE A 171 -3.59 12.06 10.13
N THR A 172 -4.01 10.97 9.49
CA THR A 172 -4.51 9.74 10.13
C THR A 172 -4.18 8.54 9.26
N GLY A 173 -4.60 7.33 9.62
CA GLY A 173 -4.49 6.14 8.78
C GLY A 173 -4.00 4.88 9.50
N PRO A 174 -3.89 3.75 8.79
CA PRO A 174 -3.43 2.51 9.38
C PRO A 174 -1.89 2.42 9.41
N THR A 175 -1.33 1.92 10.52
CA THR A 175 0.11 1.64 10.64
C THR A 175 0.44 0.23 10.11
N LEU A 176 1.71 -0.04 9.84
CA LEU A 176 2.16 -1.37 9.37
C LEU A 176 2.63 -2.27 10.52
N THR A 177 2.99 -1.72 11.67
CA THR A 177 3.54 -2.51 12.78
C THR A 177 2.67 -2.44 14.01
N GLY A 178 2.49 -3.59 14.66
CA GLY A 178 1.86 -3.71 15.97
C GLY A 178 2.78 -3.32 17.14
N GLY A 179 3.71 -2.39 16.89
CA GLY A 179 4.70 -1.96 17.87
C GLY A 179 6.10 -2.54 17.62
N LEU A 180 7.02 -2.21 18.52
CA LEU A 180 8.45 -2.51 18.39
C LEU A 180 8.80 -3.97 18.69
N ALA A 181 7.89 -4.73 19.32
CA ALA A 181 8.13 -6.11 19.76
C ALA A 181 8.16 -7.16 18.62
N ILE A 182 7.85 -6.79 17.39
CA ILE A 182 7.77 -7.74 16.28
C ILE A 182 9.11 -8.43 15.99
N GLY A 183 10.23 -7.72 16.17
CA GLY A 183 11.57 -8.26 15.95
C GLY A 183 11.89 -9.41 16.92
N GLY A 184 11.44 -9.32 18.17
CA GLY A 184 11.57 -10.40 19.14
C GLY A 184 10.82 -11.66 18.68
N LYS A 185 9.57 -11.50 18.22
CA LYS A 185 8.78 -12.64 17.72
C LYS A 185 9.36 -13.26 16.44
N GLN A 186 9.89 -12.45 15.54
CA GLN A 186 10.60 -12.94 14.36
C GLN A 186 11.83 -13.78 14.76
N LEU A 187 12.56 -13.34 15.78
CA LEU A 187 13.73 -14.05 16.29
C LEU A 187 13.37 -15.38 16.96
N GLU A 188 12.27 -15.42 17.76
CA GLU A 188 11.72 -16.66 18.32
C GLU A 188 11.38 -17.68 17.21
N LEU A 189 10.60 -17.25 16.20
CA LEU A 189 10.21 -18.10 15.08
C LEU A 189 11.42 -18.61 14.29
N LEU A 190 12.42 -17.74 14.08
CA LEU A 190 13.66 -18.13 13.40
C LEU A 190 14.42 -19.19 14.19
N LYS A 191 14.44 -19.08 15.52
CA LYS A 191 15.07 -20.05 16.42
C LYS A 191 14.33 -21.39 16.45
N GLU A 192 13.00 -21.41 16.28
CA GLU A 192 12.22 -22.64 16.14
C GLU A 192 12.61 -23.42 14.85
N ILE A 193 12.95 -22.69 13.77
CA ILE A 193 13.32 -23.30 12.47
C ILE A 193 14.80 -23.72 12.46
N VAL A 194 15.66 -22.97 13.14
CA VAL A 194 17.10 -23.25 13.21
C VAL A 194 17.48 -23.50 14.66
N PRO A 195 17.22 -24.72 15.18
CA PRO A 195 17.56 -25.08 16.54
C PRO A 195 19.06 -24.91 16.78
N GLY A 196 19.43 -24.28 17.89
CA GLY A 196 20.84 -24.03 18.21
C GLY A 196 21.45 -22.78 17.57
N VAL A 197 20.70 -22.02 16.76
CA VAL A 197 21.20 -20.73 16.26
C VAL A 197 21.62 -19.83 17.41
N SER A 198 22.86 -19.36 17.34
CA SER A 198 23.50 -18.52 18.35
C SER A 198 23.87 -17.14 17.83
N ARG A 199 23.98 -16.99 16.50
CA ARG A 199 24.34 -15.72 15.87
C ARG A 199 23.43 -15.42 14.68
N VAL A 200 22.71 -14.30 14.76
CA VAL A 200 21.77 -13.85 13.73
C VAL A 200 22.23 -12.49 13.21
N ALA A 201 22.40 -12.37 11.90
CA ALA A 201 22.58 -11.06 11.27
C ALA A 201 21.24 -10.33 11.16
N VAL A 202 21.22 -9.02 11.45
CA VAL A 202 20.08 -8.15 11.22
C VAL A 202 20.46 -7.16 10.12
N LEU A 203 19.85 -7.33 8.95
CA LEU A 203 20.01 -6.42 7.82
C LEU A 203 19.00 -5.28 7.95
N LEU A 204 19.50 -4.05 8.03
CA LEU A 204 18.68 -2.86 8.20
C LEU A 204 19.15 -1.70 7.32
N ASN A 205 18.21 -0.80 7.00
CA ASN A 205 18.50 0.46 6.34
C ASN A 205 18.70 1.54 7.40
N PRO A 206 19.91 2.10 7.60
CA PRO A 206 20.16 3.09 8.62
C PRO A 206 19.53 4.47 8.30
N ALA A 207 19.11 4.71 7.05
CA ALA A 207 18.35 5.90 6.67
C ALA A 207 16.90 5.87 7.21
N ASN A 208 16.44 4.72 7.71
CA ASN A 208 15.15 4.56 8.37
C ASN A 208 15.36 4.50 9.91
N PRO A 209 15.12 5.61 10.65
CA PRO A 209 15.41 5.68 12.09
C PRO A 209 14.57 4.70 12.91
N MET A 210 13.39 4.30 12.40
CA MET A 210 12.53 3.34 13.10
C MET A 210 13.14 1.95 13.19
N LEU A 211 13.94 1.55 12.18
CA LEU A 211 14.63 0.26 12.21
C LEU A 211 15.72 0.22 13.29
N LEU A 212 16.32 1.37 13.61
CA LEU A 212 17.29 1.46 14.70
C LEU A 212 16.61 1.28 16.07
N GLN A 213 15.39 1.80 16.21
CA GLN A 213 14.59 1.58 17.41
C GLN A 213 14.17 0.11 17.53
N GLN A 214 13.62 -0.45 16.44
CA GLN A 214 13.22 -1.87 16.37
C GLN A 214 14.41 -2.80 16.67
N LEU A 215 15.62 -2.46 16.22
CA LEU A 215 16.82 -3.22 16.52
C LEU A 215 17.08 -3.27 18.03
N ARG A 216 16.99 -2.13 18.75
CA ARG A 216 17.17 -2.09 20.21
C ARG A 216 16.22 -3.04 20.95
N ASP A 217 14.95 -3.07 20.52
CA ASP A 217 13.95 -3.96 21.14
C ASP A 217 14.22 -5.43 20.76
N THR A 218 14.70 -5.68 19.55
CA THR A 218 15.15 -7.01 19.11
C THR A 218 16.38 -7.47 19.89
N GLU A 219 17.31 -6.57 20.24
CA GLU A 219 18.49 -6.86 21.07
C GLU A 219 18.09 -7.27 22.50
N ILE A 220 17.02 -6.68 23.06
CA ILE A 220 16.48 -7.09 24.36
C ILE A 220 15.97 -8.54 24.28
N ALA A 221 15.16 -8.86 23.29
CA ALA A 221 14.66 -10.21 23.07
C ALA A 221 15.79 -11.22 22.79
N ALA A 222 16.81 -10.81 22.04
CA ALA A 222 17.96 -11.66 21.69
C ALA A 222 18.72 -12.12 22.95
N ARG A 223 18.85 -11.24 23.95
CA ARG A 223 19.49 -11.61 25.25
C ARG A 223 18.71 -12.73 25.94
N SER A 224 17.38 -12.63 26.01
CA SER A 224 16.51 -13.66 26.62
C SER A 224 16.56 -15.00 25.85
N LEU A 225 16.83 -14.93 24.55
CA LEU A 225 16.92 -16.10 23.67
C LEU A 225 18.34 -16.65 23.55
N ASN A 226 19.33 -16.06 24.23
CA ASN A 226 20.77 -16.40 24.09
C ASN A 226 21.24 -16.35 22.63
N VAL A 227 20.85 -15.28 21.90
CA VAL A 227 21.26 -15.04 20.52
C VAL A 227 22.10 -13.76 20.46
N GLN A 228 23.23 -13.83 19.79
CA GLN A 228 24.06 -12.68 19.47
C GLN A 228 23.60 -12.06 18.15
N LEU A 229 23.26 -10.78 18.16
CA LEU A 229 22.91 -10.06 16.95
C LEU A 229 24.14 -9.43 16.30
N GLN A 230 24.26 -9.61 14.97
CA GLN A 230 25.21 -8.92 14.14
C GLN A 230 24.47 -7.85 13.34
N ARG A 231 24.64 -6.57 13.68
CA ARG A 231 24.11 -5.46 12.90
C ARG A 231 24.82 -5.35 11.56
N VAL A 232 24.06 -5.35 10.47
CA VAL A 232 24.55 -5.14 9.10
C VAL A 232 23.68 -4.11 8.41
N GLU A 233 24.32 -3.11 7.82
CA GLU A 233 23.63 -1.96 7.19
C GLU A 233 23.76 -2.02 5.67
N ALA A 234 22.67 -1.62 4.99
CA ALA A 234 22.65 -1.30 3.56
C ALA A 234 21.74 -0.11 3.31
N ARG A 235 22.27 0.93 2.66
CA ARG A 235 21.56 2.20 2.35
C ARG A 235 21.02 2.23 0.93
N SER A 236 21.57 1.38 0.07
CA SER A 236 21.14 1.23 -1.32
C SER A 236 21.21 -0.23 -1.74
N PRO A 237 20.52 -0.62 -2.83
CA PRO A 237 20.64 -1.98 -3.38
C PRO A 237 22.08 -2.37 -3.75
N ASP A 238 22.92 -1.42 -4.15
CA ASP A 238 24.31 -1.68 -4.55
C ASP A 238 25.19 -2.14 -3.38
N GLU A 239 24.78 -1.86 -2.15
CA GLU A 239 25.49 -2.28 -0.95
C GLU A 239 25.16 -3.73 -0.52
N PHE A 240 24.18 -4.40 -1.14
CA PHE A 240 23.74 -5.73 -0.69
C PHE A 240 24.84 -6.79 -0.75
N ASP A 241 25.61 -6.87 -1.83
CA ASP A 241 26.67 -7.86 -1.96
C ASP A 241 27.75 -7.66 -0.88
N ARG A 242 28.07 -6.40 -0.56
CA ARG A 242 28.99 -6.05 0.54
C ARG A 242 28.38 -6.40 1.89
N ALA A 243 27.08 -6.16 2.08
CA ALA A 243 26.37 -6.50 3.31
C ALA A 243 26.40 -8.03 3.54
N PHE A 244 26.09 -8.83 2.52
CA PHE A 244 26.15 -10.28 2.61
C PHE A 244 27.56 -10.80 2.85
N SER A 245 28.59 -10.19 2.26
CA SER A 245 30.00 -10.50 2.57
C SER A 245 30.33 -10.22 4.03
N ARG A 246 29.78 -9.20 4.66
CA ARG A 246 29.93 -8.92 6.10
C ARG A 246 29.21 -9.97 6.95
N ILE A 247 27.98 -10.36 6.57
CA ILE A 247 27.21 -11.42 7.24
C ILE A 247 28.01 -12.71 7.29
N THR A 248 28.55 -13.15 6.15
CA THR A 248 29.32 -14.39 6.05
C THR A 248 30.61 -14.32 6.87
N ARG A 249 31.36 -13.22 6.77
CA ARG A 249 32.59 -13.03 7.59
C ARG A 249 32.29 -13.00 9.09
N GLY A 250 31.15 -12.46 9.48
CA GLY A 250 30.67 -12.47 10.86
C GLY A 250 30.16 -13.82 11.33
N ARG A 251 30.17 -14.85 10.47
CA ARG A 251 29.70 -16.21 10.76
C ARG A 251 28.28 -16.23 11.30
N ALA A 252 27.39 -15.38 10.76
CA ALA A 252 25.97 -15.47 11.07
C ALA A 252 25.38 -16.78 10.55
N GLU A 253 24.58 -17.42 11.37
CA GLU A 253 23.94 -18.72 11.09
C GLU A 253 22.54 -18.54 10.50
N ALA A 254 21.96 -17.35 10.69
CA ALA A 254 20.68 -16.96 10.14
C ALA A 254 20.62 -15.44 9.91
N LEU A 255 19.60 -15.00 9.17
CA LEU A 255 19.42 -13.61 8.77
C LEU A 255 18.00 -13.14 9.15
N LEU A 256 17.90 -11.96 9.72
CA LEU A 256 16.66 -11.21 9.87
C LEU A 256 16.72 -9.98 8.97
N VAL A 257 15.79 -9.86 8.02
CA VAL A 257 15.66 -8.73 7.10
C VAL A 257 14.54 -7.82 7.60
N SER A 258 14.90 -6.63 8.03
CA SER A 258 13.94 -5.64 8.54
C SER A 258 12.94 -5.22 7.46
N ALA A 259 11.71 -4.90 7.86
CA ALA A 259 10.69 -4.40 6.93
C ALA A 259 11.02 -2.95 6.52
N ASP A 260 11.50 -2.79 5.29
CA ASP A 260 11.87 -1.50 4.71
C ASP A 260 11.43 -1.44 3.24
N PRO A 261 10.93 -0.28 2.74
CA PRO A 261 10.48 -0.15 1.36
C PRO A 261 11.55 -0.49 0.32
N MET A 262 12.82 -0.15 0.58
CA MET A 262 13.94 -0.49 -0.31
C MET A 262 14.14 -2.00 -0.36
N PHE A 263 14.13 -2.70 0.79
CA PHE A 263 14.26 -4.15 0.85
C PHE A 263 13.04 -4.83 0.22
N ALA A 264 11.84 -4.30 0.43
CA ALA A 264 10.61 -4.78 -0.19
C ALA A 264 10.66 -4.74 -1.72
N ALA A 265 11.20 -3.66 -2.29
CA ALA A 265 11.37 -3.51 -3.74
C ALA A 265 12.43 -4.47 -4.32
N GLN A 266 13.33 -4.99 -3.49
CA GLN A 266 14.45 -5.86 -3.88
C GLN A 266 14.29 -7.30 -3.36
N GLY A 267 13.07 -7.73 -3.10
CA GLY A 267 12.76 -9.01 -2.46
C GLY A 267 13.41 -10.21 -3.14
N THR A 268 13.32 -10.34 -4.46
CA THR A 268 13.91 -11.41 -5.24
C THR A 268 15.44 -11.43 -5.11
N ARG A 269 16.09 -10.27 -5.15
CA ARG A 269 17.55 -10.17 -5.00
C ARG A 269 18.01 -10.60 -3.60
N LEU A 270 17.30 -10.16 -2.56
CA LEU A 270 17.61 -10.52 -1.18
C LEU A 270 17.36 -12.01 -0.91
N ALA A 271 16.28 -12.59 -1.42
CA ALA A 271 16.03 -14.03 -1.31
C ALA A 271 17.12 -14.85 -2.01
N ASN A 272 17.55 -14.44 -3.22
CA ASN A 272 18.64 -15.10 -3.95
C ASN A 272 19.98 -14.98 -3.22
N LEU A 273 20.29 -13.82 -2.63
CA LEU A 273 21.51 -13.65 -1.84
C LEU A 273 21.51 -14.52 -0.59
N ALA A 274 20.39 -14.62 0.12
CA ALA A 274 20.24 -15.50 1.27
C ALA A 274 20.44 -16.97 0.86
N ALA A 275 19.80 -17.41 -0.23
CA ALA A 275 19.92 -18.77 -0.75
C ALA A 275 21.35 -19.12 -1.16
N ARG A 276 22.04 -18.25 -1.90
CA ARG A 276 23.46 -18.44 -2.33
C ARG A 276 24.41 -18.57 -1.14
N ASN A 277 24.14 -17.85 -0.05
CA ASN A 277 24.94 -17.93 1.17
C ASN A 277 24.44 -19.00 2.15
N ARG A 278 23.42 -19.80 1.77
CA ARG A 278 22.79 -20.83 2.62
C ARG A 278 22.34 -20.31 3.97
N LEU A 279 21.82 -19.06 4.00
CA LEU A 279 21.36 -18.41 5.21
C LEU A 279 19.84 -18.58 5.35
N PRO A 280 19.35 -19.31 6.36
CA PRO A 280 17.96 -19.24 6.77
C PRO A 280 17.58 -17.80 7.07
N ALA A 281 16.58 -17.27 6.34
CA ALA A 281 16.23 -15.85 6.45
C ALA A 281 14.77 -15.65 6.83
N MET A 282 14.58 -14.85 7.87
CA MET A 282 13.29 -14.31 8.33
C MET A 282 13.09 -12.93 7.73
N TYR A 283 11.90 -12.70 7.20
CA TYR A 283 11.51 -11.43 6.59
C TYR A 283 10.31 -10.80 7.30
N GLY A 284 10.20 -9.48 7.23
CA GLY A 284 9.05 -8.75 7.76
C GLY A 284 7.84 -8.68 6.83
N LEU A 285 7.97 -9.12 5.57
CA LEU A 285 6.93 -8.97 4.54
C LEU A 285 6.78 -10.25 3.70
N ARG A 286 5.54 -10.64 3.44
CA ARG A 286 5.09 -11.77 2.61
C ARG A 286 5.83 -11.86 1.26
N ARG A 287 5.95 -10.73 0.57
CA ARG A 287 6.53 -10.66 -0.78
C ARG A 287 7.93 -11.23 -0.92
N HIS A 288 8.72 -11.23 0.17
CA HIS A 288 10.05 -11.84 0.16
C HIS A 288 9.97 -13.37 0.10
N VAL A 289 8.96 -13.96 0.76
CA VAL A 289 8.76 -15.43 0.74
C VAL A 289 8.18 -15.86 -0.60
N GLU A 290 7.26 -15.09 -1.17
CA GLU A 290 6.75 -15.29 -2.54
C GLU A 290 7.87 -15.20 -3.59
N ALA A 291 8.90 -14.37 -3.35
CA ALA A 291 10.09 -14.25 -4.17
C ALA A 291 11.16 -15.34 -3.92
N GLY A 292 10.85 -16.36 -3.09
CA GLY A 292 11.75 -17.47 -2.80
C GLY A 292 12.45 -17.41 -1.43
N GLY A 293 12.11 -16.45 -0.56
CA GLY A 293 12.58 -16.42 0.83
C GLY A 293 12.02 -17.57 1.66
N LEU A 294 12.64 -17.84 2.83
CA LEU A 294 12.29 -18.99 3.67
C LEU A 294 11.00 -18.76 4.46
N ILE A 295 10.94 -17.67 5.23
CA ILE A 295 9.87 -17.40 6.17
C ILE A 295 9.63 -15.91 6.33
N ALA A 296 8.38 -15.50 6.47
CA ALA A 296 8.01 -14.15 6.87
C ALA A 296 7.04 -14.18 8.05
N TYR A 297 7.22 -13.21 8.94
CA TYR A 297 6.26 -12.89 9.97
C TYR A 297 6.09 -11.37 10.06
N GLY A 298 4.89 -10.88 9.81
CA GLY A 298 4.61 -9.45 9.79
C GLY A 298 3.13 -9.14 9.63
N ALA A 299 2.79 -7.86 9.65
CA ALA A 299 1.43 -7.43 9.36
C ALA A 299 1.03 -7.79 7.92
N ASN A 300 -0.22 -8.19 7.72
CA ASN A 300 -0.76 -8.40 6.38
C ASN A 300 -0.86 -7.04 5.66
N GLU A 301 0.11 -6.77 4.78
CA GLU A 301 0.22 -5.50 4.07
C GLU A 301 -1.03 -5.20 3.22
N LEU A 302 -1.63 -6.22 2.60
CA LEU A 302 -2.81 -6.04 1.77
C LEU A 302 -4.05 -5.65 2.60
N ASP A 303 -4.18 -6.20 3.84
CA ASP A 303 -5.23 -5.80 4.77
C ASP A 303 -5.04 -4.34 5.22
N VAL A 304 -3.81 -3.91 5.50
CA VAL A 304 -3.49 -2.52 5.83
C VAL A 304 -3.91 -1.57 4.69
N TRP A 305 -3.61 -1.93 3.44
CA TRP A 305 -4.00 -1.12 2.29
C TRP A 305 -5.52 -1.11 2.03
N ARG A 306 -6.21 -2.23 2.26
CA ARG A 306 -7.68 -2.28 2.21
C ARG A 306 -8.29 -1.38 3.27
N ARG A 307 -7.75 -1.39 4.50
CA ARG A 307 -8.17 -0.51 5.60
C ARG A 307 -7.92 0.97 5.29
N ALA A 308 -6.87 1.32 4.56
CA ALA A 308 -6.64 2.70 4.13
C ALA A 308 -7.85 3.28 3.37
N ALA A 309 -8.55 2.45 2.59
CA ALA A 309 -9.78 2.86 1.90
C ALA A 309 -10.90 3.26 2.86
N THR A 310 -11.00 2.65 4.06
CA THR A 310 -12.02 3.03 5.05
C THR A 310 -11.76 4.42 5.64
N TYR A 311 -10.49 4.83 5.74
CA TYR A 311 -10.14 6.19 6.15
C TYR A 311 -10.50 7.21 5.06
N VAL A 312 -10.18 6.88 3.80
CA VAL A 312 -10.59 7.72 2.66
C VAL A 312 -12.11 7.88 2.65
N ASP A 313 -12.87 6.80 2.79
CA ASP A 313 -14.33 6.82 2.84
C ASP A 313 -14.87 7.73 3.95
N LYS A 314 -14.38 7.56 5.18
CA LYS A 314 -14.80 8.38 6.32
C LYS A 314 -14.50 9.86 6.08
N ILE A 315 -13.33 10.18 5.53
CA ILE A 315 -12.93 11.57 5.25
C ILE A 315 -13.79 12.17 4.13
N LEU A 316 -14.01 11.46 3.04
CA LEU A 316 -14.87 11.91 1.94
C LEU A 316 -16.33 12.11 2.37
N LYS A 317 -16.76 11.40 3.43
CA LYS A 317 -18.06 11.56 4.09
C LYS A 317 -18.07 12.65 5.18
N GLY A 318 -16.97 13.40 5.36
CA GLY A 318 -16.89 14.57 6.23
C GLY A 318 -16.21 14.36 7.60
N ALA A 319 -15.68 13.17 7.89
CA ALA A 319 -14.94 12.95 9.13
C ALA A 319 -13.60 13.72 9.10
N GLN A 320 -13.23 14.30 10.26
CA GLN A 320 -11.96 15.00 10.39
C GLN A 320 -10.81 14.03 10.69
N PRO A 321 -9.65 14.13 10.02
CA PRO A 321 -8.50 13.28 10.32
C PRO A 321 -8.05 13.32 11.78
N ALA A 322 -8.16 14.50 12.41
CA ALA A 322 -7.80 14.71 13.82
C ALA A 322 -8.57 13.80 14.80
N ASP A 323 -9.81 13.43 14.43
CA ASP A 323 -10.72 12.63 15.26
C ASP A 323 -10.72 11.15 14.89
N LEU A 324 -10.01 10.77 13.83
CA LEU A 324 -9.89 9.39 13.38
C LEU A 324 -8.64 8.75 13.98
N PRO A 325 -8.77 7.82 14.94
CA PRO A 325 -7.62 7.13 15.52
C PRO A 325 -6.79 6.41 14.45
N MET A 326 -5.47 6.42 14.61
CA MET A 326 -4.58 5.58 13.81
C MET A 326 -4.63 4.15 14.32
N GLU A 327 -4.98 3.22 13.45
CA GLU A 327 -5.12 1.81 13.81
C GLU A 327 -3.81 1.06 13.60
N GLN A 328 -3.44 0.25 14.60
CA GLN A 328 -2.38 -0.73 14.45
C GLN A 328 -2.93 -2.00 13.80
N PRO A 329 -2.10 -2.77 13.05
CA PRO A 329 -2.54 -4.03 12.51
C PRO A 329 -2.90 -5.00 13.65
N THR A 330 -4.04 -5.65 13.51
CA THR A 330 -4.49 -6.69 14.44
C THR A 330 -4.22 -8.09 13.92
N LYS A 331 -3.91 -8.20 12.62
CA LYS A 331 -3.61 -9.46 11.95
C LYS A 331 -2.15 -9.48 11.52
N PHE A 332 -1.43 -10.43 12.07
CA PHE A 332 -0.09 -10.79 11.64
C PHE A 332 -0.18 -12.12 10.91
N GLU A 333 0.64 -12.28 9.88
CA GLU A 333 0.68 -13.52 9.09
C GLU A 333 2.04 -14.18 9.18
N LEU A 334 2.02 -15.50 9.30
CA LEU A 334 3.19 -16.37 9.24
C LEU A 334 3.16 -17.13 7.91
N ILE A 335 4.16 -16.90 7.08
CA ILE A 335 4.26 -17.54 5.76
C ILE A 335 5.55 -18.31 5.67
N ILE A 336 5.48 -19.55 5.24
CA ILE A 336 6.62 -20.49 5.19
C ILE A 336 6.75 -21.05 3.78
N ASN A 337 7.97 -21.09 3.25
CA ASN A 337 8.28 -21.70 1.95
C ASN A 337 9.02 -23.02 2.16
N LEU A 338 8.31 -24.13 1.98
CA LEU A 338 8.87 -25.46 2.14
C LEU A 338 9.91 -25.83 1.06
N LYS A 339 9.77 -25.29 -0.14
CA LYS A 339 10.76 -25.45 -1.20
C LYS A 339 12.11 -24.89 -0.77
N THR A 340 12.11 -23.68 -0.20
CA THR A 340 13.32 -23.02 0.31
C THR A 340 13.84 -23.72 1.57
N ALA A 341 12.99 -24.17 2.46
CA ALA A 341 13.37 -24.98 3.63
C ALA A 341 14.11 -26.24 3.20
N LYS A 342 13.54 -27.01 2.26
CA LYS A 342 14.17 -28.20 1.69
C LYS A 342 15.53 -27.92 1.05
N ALA A 343 15.64 -26.81 0.28
CA ALA A 343 16.91 -26.42 -0.35
C ALA A 343 18.00 -26.06 0.66
N LEU A 344 17.59 -25.57 1.85
CA LEU A 344 18.49 -25.27 2.96
C LEU A 344 18.77 -26.49 3.88
N GLY A 345 18.14 -27.64 3.62
CA GLY A 345 18.24 -28.82 4.47
C GLY A 345 17.54 -28.67 5.81
N LEU A 346 16.53 -27.81 5.90
CA LEU A 346 15.79 -27.53 7.13
C LEU A 346 14.49 -28.34 7.18
N THR A 347 14.18 -28.87 8.34
CA THR A 347 12.89 -29.48 8.64
C THR A 347 12.06 -28.49 9.46
N ILE A 348 10.94 -28.08 8.90
CA ILE A 348 10.02 -27.16 9.61
C ILE A 348 9.20 -27.94 10.64
N PRO A 349 9.20 -27.55 11.91
CA PRO A 349 8.43 -28.23 12.95
C PRO A 349 6.92 -28.26 12.63
N PRO A 350 6.21 -29.40 12.86
CA PRO A 350 4.77 -29.49 12.62
C PRO A 350 3.96 -28.43 13.41
N SER A 351 4.41 -28.10 14.62
CA SER A 351 3.80 -27.04 15.43
C SER A 351 3.88 -25.65 14.77
N LEU A 352 4.92 -25.38 13.98
CA LEU A 352 5.08 -24.14 13.25
C LEU A 352 4.23 -24.12 11.99
N LEU A 353 4.16 -25.26 11.27
CA LEU A 353 3.30 -25.41 10.10
C LEU A 353 1.82 -25.24 10.47
N ALA A 354 1.39 -25.77 11.63
CA ALA A 354 0.02 -25.61 12.11
C ALA A 354 -0.37 -24.16 12.45
N ARG A 355 0.62 -23.30 12.69
CA ARG A 355 0.42 -21.85 12.97
C ARG A 355 0.60 -20.98 11.73
N ALA A 356 1.05 -21.55 10.62
CA ALA A 356 1.27 -20.81 9.40
C ALA A 356 -0.06 -20.44 8.75
N ASP A 357 -0.23 -19.16 8.39
CA ASP A 357 -1.38 -18.68 7.62
C ASP A 357 -1.28 -19.10 6.16
N GLN A 358 -0.06 -19.29 5.68
CA GLN A 358 0.20 -19.85 4.34
C GLN A 358 1.50 -20.66 4.32
N VAL A 359 1.42 -21.79 3.65
CA VAL A 359 2.58 -22.63 3.33
C VAL A 359 2.71 -22.67 1.80
N ILE A 360 3.90 -22.33 1.30
CA ILE A 360 4.24 -22.45 -0.12
C ILE A 360 4.91 -23.80 -0.29
N ASP A 361 4.22 -24.70 -0.97
CA ASP A 361 4.68 -26.06 -1.23
C ASP A 361 5.74 -26.10 -2.37
N PRO A 362 6.57 -27.18 -2.46
CA PRO A 362 7.61 -27.34 -3.47
C PRO A 362 7.08 -27.35 -4.90
#